data_eefb07eb74e89fa60c5136957995f5a5
#
_entry.id   eefb07eb74e89fa60c5136957995f5a5
#
_cell.length_a   1.000
_cell.length_b   1.000
_cell.length_c   1.000
_cell.angle_alpha   90.00
_cell.angle_beta   90.00
_cell.angle_gamma   90.00
#
_symmetry.space_group_name_H-M   'P 1'
#
loop_
_entity.id
_entity.type
_entity.pdbx_description
1 polymer ?
#
loop_
_entity_poly.entity_id
_entity_poly.type
_entity_poly.pdbx_seq_one_letter_code
_entity_poly.pdbx_strand_id
1 'polypeptide(L)'
;MSKTDRRLLIVEDDAAFARTLVRSFERRGYQVRHLAGEDGMPALLEDFAPTHAVVDLKLAAGASGLSSVKRLHAFNAEMVIIVLTGYASIATAVEAIKLGARHYLAKPSNTDDIEAAFQRAAGDTEVELTERTTSIKTLEWEHIHEALAASDFNISEAARRLGLHRRTLARKLEKRRVK
;
A
#
# COMPACT_ATOMS: atom_id res chain seq x y z
N MET A 1 18.26 -4.59 -18.79
CA MET A 1 17.58 -5.75 -18.17
C MET A 1 16.67 -6.38 -19.22
N SER A 2 16.87 -7.66 -19.51
CA SER A 2 16.05 -8.38 -20.49
C SER A 2 14.59 -8.42 -20.03
N LYS A 3 13.65 -8.34 -20.99
CA LYS A 3 12.19 -8.35 -20.77
C LYS A 3 11.69 -9.63 -20.03
N THR A 4 12.57 -10.62 -19.84
CA THR A 4 12.30 -11.96 -19.30
C THR A 4 12.47 -12.09 -17.78
N ASP A 5 12.92 -11.05 -17.07
CA ASP A 5 13.29 -11.16 -15.64
C ASP A 5 12.41 -10.31 -14.72
N ARG A 6 11.16 -10.03 -15.12
CA ARG A 6 10.20 -9.26 -14.33
C ARG A 6 9.33 -10.20 -13.50
N ARG A 7 9.86 -10.65 -12.38
CA ARG A 7 9.14 -11.51 -11.43
C ARG A 7 8.59 -10.66 -10.29
N LEU A 8 7.27 -10.59 -10.20
CA LEU A 8 6.54 -9.76 -9.26
C LEU A 8 5.84 -10.60 -8.20
N LEU A 9 6.13 -10.34 -6.94
CA LEU A 9 5.35 -10.86 -5.82
C LEU A 9 4.38 -9.78 -5.33
N ILE A 10 3.10 -10.15 -5.19
CA ILE A 10 2.06 -9.31 -4.60
C ILE A 10 1.68 -9.91 -3.25
N VAL A 11 1.74 -9.12 -2.18
CA VAL A 11 1.29 -9.48 -0.84
C VAL A 11 0.10 -8.59 -0.49
N GLU A 12 -1.11 -9.15 -0.58
CA GLU A 12 -2.39 -8.42 -0.47
C GLU A 12 -3.49 -9.38 -0.03
N ASP A 13 -4.21 -9.08 1.03
CA ASP A 13 -5.28 -9.94 1.55
C ASP A 13 -6.64 -9.72 0.87
N ASP A 14 -6.88 -8.55 0.28
CA ASP A 14 -8.05 -8.34 -0.58
C ASP A 14 -7.90 -9.11 -1.89
N ALA A 15 -8.55 -10.28 -1.94
CA ALA A 15 -8.50 -11.16 -3.10
C ALA A 15 -9.06 -10.54 -4.40
N ALA A 16 -9.95 -9.54 -4.34
CA ALA A 16 -10.48 -8.87 -5.52
C ALA A 16 -9.47 -7.87 -6.07
N PHE A 17 -8.85 -7.10 -5.19
CA PHE A 17 -7.80 -6.16 -5.55
C PHE A 17 -6.54 -6.90 -6.04
N ALA A 18 -6.11 -7.95 -5.33
CA ALA A 18 -4.98 -8.79 -5.75
C ALA A 18 -5.18 -9.37 -7.16
N ARG A 19 -6.35 -9.96 -7.46
CA ARG A 19 -6.65 -10.48 -8.82
C ARG A 19 -6.57 -9.40 -9.88
N THR A 20 -7.00 -8.18 -9.57
CA THR A 20 -6.93 -7.05 -10.51
C THR A 20 -5.49 -6.68 -10.82
N LEU A 21 -4.64 -6.59 -9.80
CA LEU A 21 -3.21 -6.33 -9.95
C LEU A 21 -2.51 -7.45 -10.73
N VAL A 22 -2.74 -8.72 -10.35
CA VAL A 22 -2.17 -9.89 -11.05
C VAL A 22 -2.44 -9.81 -12.54
N ARG A 23 -3.72 -9.73 -12.95
CA ARG A 23 -4.11 -9.66 -14.38
C ARG A 23 -3.49 -8.47 -15.10
N SER A 24 -3.38 -7.34 -14.42
CA SER A 24 -2.85 -6.11 -15.01
C SER A 24 -1.34 -6.22 -15.24
N PHE A 25 -0.59 -6.77 -14.30
CA PHE A 25 0.86 -6.95 -14.41
C PHE A 25 1.23 -8.11 -15.36
N GLU A 26 0.47 -9.20 -15.39
CA GLU A 26 0.66 -10.26 -16.38
C GLU A 26 0.53 -9.75 -17.82
N ARG A 27 -0.48 -8.88 -18.08
CA ARG A 27 -0.63 -8.22 -19.39
C ARG A 27 0.56 -7.32 -19.77
N ARG A 28 1.32 -6.85 -18.78
CA ARG A 28 2.53 -6.03 -18.96
C ARG A 28 3.81 -6.87 -19.05
N GLY A 29 3.66 -8.20 -19.06
CA GLY A 29 4.77 -9.14 -19.23
C GLY A 29 5.53 -9.46 -17.95
N TYR A 30 4.94 -9.21 -16.77
CA TYR A 30 5.47 -9.73 -15.52
C TYR A 30 5.03 -11.19 -15.31
N GLN A 31 5.92 -12.00 -14.76
CA GLN A 31 5.52 -13.23 -14.10
C GLN A 31 5.05 -12.83 -12.69
N VAL A 32 3.84 -13.21 -12.33
CA VAL A 32 3.25 -12.75 -11.07
C VAL A 32 2.93 -13.92 -10.15
N ARG A 33 3.25 -13.77 -8.86
CA ARG A 33 2.79 -14.62 -7.77
C ARG A 33 2.08 -13.76 -6.73
N HIS A 34 1.12 -14.33 -6.04
CA HIS A 34 0.33 -13.66 -5.02
C HIS A 34 0.31 -14.47 -3.73
N LEU A 35 0.43 -13.77 -2.60
CA LEU A 35 0.21 -14.26 -1.26
C LEU A 35 -0.77 -13.34 -0.54
N ALA A 36 -1.69 -13.92 0.23
CA ALA A 36 -2.62 -13.15 1.07
C ALA A 36 -1.97 -12.65 2.38
N GLY A 37 -0.76 -13.08 2.67
CA GLY A 37 0.00 -12.75 3.87
C GLY A 37 1.40 -13.36 3.82
N GLU A 38 2.00 -13.63 4.99
CA GLU A 38 3.36 -14.17 5.08
C GLU A 38 3.45 -15.69 4.96
N ASP A 39 2.31 -16.38 5.03
CA ASP A 39 2.26 -17.83 4.97
C ASP A 39 2.78 -18.32 3.61
N GLY A 40 3.73 -19.25 3.64
CA GLY A 40 4.36 -19.79 2.43
C GLY A 40 5.39 -18.85 1.78
N MET A 41 5.61 -17.65 2.29
CA MET A 41 6.57 -16.70 1.69
C MET A 41 7.98 -17.25 1.58
N PRO A 42 8.58 -17.92 2.59
CA PRO A 42 9.95 -18.43 2.46
C PRO A 42 10.12 -19.41 1.28
N ALA A 43 9.22 -20.36 1.15
CA ALA A 43 9.27 -21.35 0.07
C ALA A 43 9.07 -20.68 -1.31
N LEU A 44 8.15 -19.70 -1.39
CA LEU A 44 7.92 -18.94 -2.62
C LEU A 44 9.14 -18.11 -3.01
N LEU A 45 9.85 -17.51 -2.07
CA LEU A 45 11.03 -16.71 -2.35
C LEU A 45 12.16 -17.58 -2.93
N GLU A 46 12.35 -18.78 -2.41
CA GLU A 46 13.36 -19.73 -2.92
C GLU A 46 13.02 -20.22 -4.33
N ASP A 47 11.76 -20.58 -4.58
CA ASP A 47 11.31 -21.11 -5.86
C ASP A 47 11.21 -20.05 -6.96
N PHE A 48 10.62 -18.91 -6.63
CA PHE A 48 10.25 -17.88 -7.60
C PHE A 48 11.30 -16.76 -7.74
N ALA A 49 12.09 -16.50 -6.69
CA ALA A 49 13.13 -15.46 -6.62
C ALA A 49 12.64 -14.10 -7.22
N PRO A 50 11.64 -13.42 -6.63
CA PRO A 50 11.06 -12.21 -7.18
C PRO A 50 12.09 -11.09 -7.29
N THR A 51 11.98 -10.27 -8.35
CA THR A 51 12.79 -9.06 -8.56
C THR A 51 12.05 -7.80 -8.14
N HIS A 52 10.73 -7.89 -8.07
CA HIS A 52 9.82 -6.80 -7.68
C HIS A 52 8.81 -7.32 -6.67
N ALA A 53 8.38 -6.45 -5.77
CA ALA A 53 7.30 -6.76 -4.84
C ALA A 53 6.36 -5.57 -4.64
N VAL A 54 5.07 -5.88 -4.47
CA VAL A 54 4.03 -4.95 -4.02
C VAL A 54 3.46 -5.51 -2.73
N VAL A 55 3.48 -4.73 -1.65
CA VAL A 55 3.07 -5.17 -0.32
C VAL A 55 2.02 -4.23 0.24
N ASP A 56 0.84 -4.75 0.60
CA ASP A 56 -0.08 -3.99 1.45
C ASP A 56 0.42 -3.96 2.90
N LEU A 57 0.37 -2.81 3.52
CA LEU A 57 0.74 -2.67 4.94
C LEU A 57 -0.31 -3.22 5.89
N LYS A 58 -1.57 -3.22 5.49
CA LYS A 58 -2.68 -3.68 6.33
C LYS A 58 -3.16 -5.03 5.82
N LEU A 59 -2.59 -6.09 6.36
CA LEU A 59 -3.00 -7.46 6.07
C LEU A 59 -4.03 -7.96 7.11
N ALA A 60 -4.80 -8.98 6.75
CA ALA A 60 -5.77 -9.63 7.62
C ALA A 60 -5.12 -10.11 8.93
N ALA A 61 -5.95 -10.32 9.96
CA ALA A 61 -5.54 -10.76 11.31
C ALA A 61 -4.56 -9.82 12.02
N GLY A 62 -4.47 -8.55 11.62
CA GLY A 62 -3.59 -7.58 12.26
C GLY A 62 -2.11 -7.75 11.94
N ALA A 63 -1.75 -8.61 10.98
CA ALA A 63 -0.39 -8.73 10.49
C ALA A 63 0.04 -7.44 9.79
N SER A 64 1.23 -6.97 10.11
CA SER A 64 1.80 -5.78 9.49
C SER A 64 2.60 -6.17 8.25
N GLY A 65 2.30 -5.61 7.08
CA GLY A 65 3.10 -5.77 5.89
C GLY A 65 4.56 -5.27 6.03
N LEU A 66 4.88 -4.54 7.12
CA LEU A 66 6.26 -4.14 7.43
C LEU A 66 7.18 -5.35 7.67
N SER A 67 6.69 -6.42 8.28
CA SER A 67 7.45 -7.65 8.46
C SER A 67 7.74 -8.33 7.12
N SER A 68 6.76 -8.30 6.21
CA SER A 68 6.95 -8.77 4.83
C SER A 68 8.02 -7.97 4.10
N VAL A 69 8.00 -6.63 4.19
CA VAL A 69 9.04 -5.76 3.60
C VAL A 69 10.42 -6.12 4.12
N LYS A 70 10.58 -6.25 5.44
CA LYS A 70 11.86 -6.64 6.06
C LYS A 70 12.36 -7.99 5.56
N ARG A 71 11.48 -8.98 5.45
CA ARG A 71 11.81 -10.33 4.97
C ARG A 71 12.22 -10.34 3.49
N LEU A 72 11.48 -9.61 2.65
CA LEU A 72 11.76 -9.48 1.22
C LEU A 72 13.12 -8.80 0.99
N HIS A 73 13.40 -7.71 1.70
CA HIS A 73 14.67 -7.00 1.61
C HIS A 73 15.85 -7.84 2.14
N ALA A 74 15.65 -8.61 3.21
CA ALA A 74 16.67 -9.53 3.72
C ALA A 74 16.96 -10.68 2.73
N PHE A 75 15.96 -11.13 1.97
CA PHE A 75 16.15 -12.14 0.92
C PHE A 75 16.92 -11.60 -0.28
N ASN A 76 16.59 -10.39 -0.74
CA ASN A 76 17.27 -9.75 -1.85
C ASN A 76 17.23 -8.22 -1.67
N ALA A 77 18.37 -7.63 -1.30
CA ALA A 77 18.50 -6.18 -1.09
C ALA A 77 18.29 -5.33 -2.35
N GLU A 78 18.46 -5.93 -3.54
CA GLU A 78 18.23 -5.27 -4.83
C GLU A 78 16.75 -5.34 -5.29
N MET A 79 15.91 -6.09 -4.58
CA MET A 79 14.49 -6.19 -4.91
C MET A 79 13.82 -4.83 -4.82
N VAL A 80 13.06 -4.47 -5.85
CA VAL A 80 12.28 -3.22 -5.84
C VAL A 80 10.97 -3.46 -5.11
N ILE A 81 10.88 -3.02 -3.87
CA ILE A 81 9.72 -3.20 -3.02
C ILE A 81 8.91 -1.90 -2.99
N ILE A 82 7.64 -1.98 -3.39
CA ILE A 82 6.67 -0.89 -3.28
C ILE A 82 5.63 -1.26 -2.23
N VAL A 83 5.37 -0.33 -1.34
CA VAL A 83 4.34 -0.47 -0.31
C VAL A 83 3.08 0.27 -0.73
N LEU A 84 1.94 -0.42 -0.69
CA LEU A 84 0.61 0.18 -0.84
C LEU A 84 -0.06 0.28 0.51
N THR A 85 -0.82 1.35 0.75
CA THR A 85 -1.57 1.49 1.99
C THR A 85 -2.79 2.37 1.84
N GLY A 86 -3.87 1.96 2.48
CA GLY A 86 -5.08 2.78 2.63
C GLY A 86 -4.95 3.86 3.70
N TYR A 87 -3.89 3.80 4.51
CA TYR A 87 -3.63 4.70 5.64
C TYR A 87 -2.21 5.26 5.54
N ALA A 88 -2.10 6.40 4.87
CA ALA A 88 -0.83 7.08 4.71
C ALA A 88 -0.44 7.85 5.99
N SER A 89 0.14 7.19 6.99
CA SER A 89 0.85 7.93 8.04
C SER A 89 2.30 8.13 7.62
N ILE A 90 2.81 9.34 7.80
CA ILE A 90 4.24 9.67 7.53
C ILE A 90 5.16 8.73 8.32
N ALA A 91 4.81 8.41 9.56
CA ALA A 91 5.59 7.52 10.41
C ALA A 91 5.70 6.10 9.80
N THR A 92 4.60 5.56 9.29
CA THR A 92 4.57 4.22 8.68
C THR A 92 5.32 4.19 7.36
N ALA A 93 5.22 5.28 6.55
CA ALA A 93 5.98 5.42 5.32
C ALA A 93 7.49 5.45 5.58
N VAL A 94 7.93 6.25 6.56
CA VAL A 94 9.34 6.32 6.98
C VAL A 94 9.85 4.96 7.46
N GLU A 95 9.04 4.22 8.23
CA GLU A 95 9.44 2.91 8.73
C GLU A 95 9.53 1.88 7.59
N ALA A 96 8.59 1.88 6.65
CA ALA A 96 8.66 1.02 5.46
C ALA A 96 9.94 1.27 4.64
N ILE A 97 10.32 2.53 4.42
CA ILE A 97 11.56 2.89 3.71
C ILE A 97 12.80 2.42 4.48
N LYS A 98 12.86 2.61 5.80
CA LYS A 98 13.98 2.09 6.63
C LYS A 98 14.11 0.57 6.56
N LEU A 99 13.01 -0.15 6.40
CA LEU A 99 13.00 -1.60 6.27
C LEU A 99 13.33 -2.11 4.86
N GLY A 100 13.56 -1.21 3.90
CA GLY A 100 14.01 -1.55 2.56
C GLY A 100 12.97 -1.35 1.46
N ALA A 101 11.79 -0.79 1.75
CA ALA A 101 10.87 -0.37 0.69
C ALA A 101 11.48 0.78 -0.11
N ARG A 102 11.40 0.70 -1.43
CA ARG A 102 11.90 1.78 -2.31
C ARG A 102 10.89 2.91 -2.46
N HIS A 103 9.61 2.59 -2.49
CA HIS A 103 8.54 3.55 -2.64
C HIS A 103 7.33 3.19 -1.78
N TYR A 104 6.56 4.20 -1.49
CA TYR A 104 5.34 4.15 -0.71
C TYR A 104 4.23 4.87 -1.48
N LEU A 105 3.13 4.19 -1.75
CA LEU A 105 1.98 4.72 -2.50
C LEU A 105 0.71 4.60 -1.68
N ALA A 106 -0.06 5.68 -1.63
CA ALA A 106 -1.37 5.69 -0.99
C ALA A 106 -2.42 5.02 -1.91
N LYS A 107 -3.25 4.14 -1.37
CA LYS A 107 -4.45 3.64 -2.06
C LYS A 107 -5.51 4.75 -2.14
N PRO A 108 -6.21 4.95 -3.24
CA PRO A 108 -6.21 4.14 -4.45
C PRO A 108 -5.04 4.48 -5.37
N SER A 109 -4.19 3.49 -5.66
CA SER A 109 -3.15 3.57 -6.69
C SER A 109 -3.49 2.62 -7.82
N ASN A 110 -3.31 3.06 -9.04
CA ASN A 110 -3.50 2.23 -10.22
C ASN A 110 -2.18 1.52 -10.61
N THR A 111 -2.27 0.58 -11.54
CA THR A 111 -1.11 -0.20 -11.99
C THR A 111 -0.06 0.67 -12.68
N ASP A 112 -0.46 1.79 -13.32
CA ASP A 112 0.48 2.70 -13.98
C ASP A 112 1.32 3.44 -12.93
N ASP A 113 0.71 3.87 -11.83
CA ASP A 113 1.42 4.50 -10.70
C ASP A 113 2.46 3.55 -10.09
N ILE A 114 2.08 2.27 -9.90
CA ILE A 114 2.97 1.25 -9.36
C ILE A 114 4.12 0.95 -10.32
N GLU A 115 3.83 0.82 -11.63
CA GLU A 115 4.86 0.56 -12.63
C GLU A 115 5.82 1.74 -12.78
N ALA A 116 5.31 2.97 -12.75
CA ALA A 116 6.14 4.18 -12.72
C ALA A 116 7.06 4.20 -11.48
N ALA A 117 6.56 3.77 -10.33
CA ALA A 117 7.36 3.67 -9.11
C ALA A 117 8.45 2.59 -9.21
N PHE A 118 8.22 1.47 -9.90
CA PHE A 118 9.27 0.48 -10.18
C PHE A 118 10.40 1.05 -11.06
N GLN A 119 10.07 1.96 -11.98
CA GLN A 119 11.01 2.52 -12.95
C GLN A 119 11.81 3.71 -12.40
N ARG A 120 11.33 4.34 -11.31
CA ARG A 120 12.05 5.46 -10.70
C ARG A 120 13.40 4.98 -10.17
N ALA A 121 14.47 5.59 -10.65
CA ALA A 121 15.81 5.35 -10.14
C ALA A 121 15.89 5.67 -8.65
N ALA A 122 16.75 4.98 -7.92
CA ALA A 122 17.01 5.29 -6.52
C ALA A 122 17.59 6.73 -6.44
N GLY A 123 16.82 7.64 -5.84
CA GLY A 123 17.26 9.00 -5.58
C GLY A 123 17.26 9.89 -6.81
N ASP A 124 16.08 10.30 -7.26
CA ASP A 124 15.93 11.42 -8.18
C ASP A 124 15.94 12.72 -7.35
N THR A 125 17.01 13.50 -7.47
CA THR A 125 17.11 14.82 -6.82
C THR A 125 16.23 15.88 -7.52
N GLU A 126 15.69 15.58 -8.70
CA GLU A 126 14.67 16.36 -9.41
C GLU A 126 13.25 15.88 -9.15
N VAL A 127 12.99 15.28 -7.98
CA VAL A 127 11.62 15.16 -7.53
C VAL A 127 11.07 16.57 -7.44
N GLU A 128 10.35 17.03 -8.47
CA GLU A 128 9.39 18.10 -8.26
C GLU A 128 8.61 17.71 -7.01
N LEU A 129 8.73 18.50 -5.97
CA LEU A 129 7.79 18.54 -4.87
C LEU A 129 6.45 18.95 -5.51
N THR A 130 5.92 18.06 -6.35
CA THR A 130 4.55 18.15 -6.76
C THR A 130 3.83 17.98 -5.44
N GLU A 131 3.51 19.12 -4.84
CA GLU A 131 2.33 19.19 -4.01
C GLU A 131 1.24 18.55 -4.87
N ARG A 132 1.10 17.20 -4.78
CA ARG A 132 -0.26 16.68 -4.88
C ARG A 132 -0.93 17.47 -3.79
N THR A 133 -1.66 18.49 -4.21
CA THR A 133 -2.52 19.26 -3.35
C THR A 133 -3.39 18.22 -2.68
N THR A 134 -2.90 17.76 -1.53
CA THR A 134 -3.66 16.90 -0.65
C THR A 134 -4.80 17.81 -0.30
N SER A 135 -5.89 17.70 -1.06
CA SER A 135 -7.03 18.57 -0.91
C SER A 135 -7.35 18.55 0.57
N ILE A 136 -7.63 19.69 1.18
CA ILE A 136 -8.09 19.80 2.57
C ILE A 136 -9.13 18.71 2.85
N LYS A 137 -9.94 18.35 1.84
CA LYS A 137 -10.89 17.24 1.87
C LYS A 137 -10.24 15.86 2.02
N THR A 138 -9.05 15.63 1.50
CA THR A 138 -8.34 14.35 1.62
C THR A 138 -7.73 14.23 3.02
N LEU A 139 -7.09 15.27 3.53
CA LEU A 139 -6.58 15.32 4.91
C LEU A 139 -7.70 15.19 5.95
N GLU A 140 -8.82 15.89 5.75
CA GLU A 140 -10.00 15.78 6.61
C GLU A 140 -10.53 14.34 6.61
N TRP A 141 -10.51 13.68 5.46
CA TRP A 141 -10.99 12.31 5.33
C TRP A 141 -10.05 11.28 5.98
N GLU A 142 -8.75 11.47 5.85
CA GLU A 142 -7.73 10.67 6.55
C GLU A 142 -7.92 10.74 8.06
N HIS A 143 -8.09 11.94 8.61
CA HIS A 143 -8.38 12.15 10.03
C HIS A 143 -9.69 11.49 10.50
N ILE A 144 -10.73 11.52 9.65
CA ILE A 144 -12.00 10.84 9.94
C ILE A 144 -11.82 9.33 10.00
N HIS A 145 -11.10 8.75 9.05
CA HIS A 145 -10.84 7.31 9.03
C HIS A 145 -9.97 6.85 10.20
N GLU A 146 -8.93 7.60 10.52
CA GLU A 146 -8.07 7.32 11.66
C GLU A 146 -8.86 7.31 12.99
N ALA A 147 -9.73 8.31 13.18
CA ALA A 147 -10.59 8.39 14.36
C ALA A 147 -11.62 7.25 14.42
N LEU A 148 -12.18 6.82 13.27
CA LEU A 148 -13.09 5.68 13.19
C LEU A 148 -12.39 4.37 13.52
N ALA A 149 -11.21 4.12 12.94
CA ALA A 149 -10.42 2.94 13.21
C ALA A 149 -10.02 2.85 14.70
N ALA A 150 -9.57 3.97 15.28
CA ALA A 150 -9.21 4.07 16.71
C ALA A 150 -10.42 4.01 17.66
N SER A 151 -11.63 3.93 17.15
CA SER A 151 -12.89 3.88 17.90
C SER A 151 -13.74 2.65 17.55
N ASP A 152 -13.12 1.60 16.99
CA ASP A 152 -13.81 0.39 16.53
C ASP A 152 -15.06 0.70 15.66
N PHE A 153 -14.94 1.71 14.79
CA PHE A 153 -16.01 2.25 13.93
C PHE A 153 -17.22 2.79 14.69
N ASN A 154 -17.09 3.11 15.96
CA ASN A 154 -18.12 3.79 16.74
C ASN A 154 -18.17 5.27 16.34
N ILE A 155 -19.19 5.65 15.56
CA ILE A 155 -19.36 7.01 15.01
C ILE A 155 -19.45 8.05 16.11
N SER A 156 -20.05 7.74 17.26
CA SER A 156 -20.19 8.68 18.37
C SER A 156 -18.84 8.98 19.04
N GLU A 157 -18.04 7.96 19.23
CA GLU A 157 -16.70 8.07 19.81
C GLU A 157 -15.73 8.75 18.85
N ALA A 158 -15.75 8.37 17.57
CA ALA A 158 -14.95 9.00 16.53
C ALA A 158 -15.28 10.50 16.39
N ALA A 159 -16.57 10.87 16.41
CA ALA A 159 -16.99 12.27 16.37
C ALA A 159 -16.46 13.06 17.56
N ARG A 160 -16.49 12.49 18.77
CA ARG A 160 -15.94 13.10 19.98
C ARG A 160 -14.44 13.35 19.86
N ARG A 161 -13.68 12.38 19.36
CA ARG A 161 -12.21 12.49 19.13
C ARG A 161 -11.87 13.57 18.11
N LEU A 162 -12.72 13.72 17.08
CA LEU A 162 -12.55 14.73 16.03
C LEU A 162 -13.07 16.13 16.40
N GLY A 163 -13.68 16.30 17.58
CA GLY A 163 -14.34 17.55 17.94
C GLY A 163 -15.57 17.88 17.08
N LEU A 164 -16.17 16.85 16.45
CA LEU A 164 -17.31 16.99 15.56
C LEU A 164 -18.60 16.51 16.24
N HIS A 165 -19.72 17.10 15.84
CA HIS A 165 -21.01 16.56 16.23
C HIS A 165 -21.28 15.25 15.47
N ARG A 166 -21.82 14.20 16.15
CA ARG A 166 -22.13 12.89 15.56
C ARG A 166 -22.87 12.98 14.23
N ARG A 167 -23.87 13.86 14.13
CA ARG A 167 -24.67 14.05 12.91
C ARG A 167 -23.83 14.62 11.76
N THR A 168 -22.85 15.44 12.04
CA THR A 168 -21.92 15.99 11.04
C THR A 168 -21.03 14.89 10.47
N LEU A 169 -20.48 14.03 11.33
CA LEU A 169 -19.66 12.90 10.91
C LEU A 169 -20.47 11.89 10.10
N ALA A 170 -21.68 11.52 10.56
CA ALA A 170 -22.56 10.60 9.83
C ALA A 170 -22.88 11.12 8.42
N ARG A 171 -23.22 12.39 8.26
CA ARG A 171 -23.50 13.02 6.95
C ARG A 171 -22.26 13.02 6.03
N LYS A 172 -21.07 13.19 6.58
CA LYS A 172 -19.81 13.12 5.79
C LYS A 172 -19.55 11.71 5.29
N LEU A 173 -19.83 10.69 6.10
CA LEU A 173 -19.72 9.29 5.74
C LEU A 173 -20.73 8.87 4.66
N GLU A 174 -21.97 9.32 4.76
CA GLU A 174 -23.02 9.04 3.76
C GLU A 174 -22.70 9.64 2.38
N LYS A 175 -22.21 10.87 2.31
CA LYS A 175 -21.90 11.57 1.05
C LYS A 175 -20.89 10.82 0.16
N ARG A 176 -20.11 9.90 0.70
CA ARG A 176 -19.09 9.14 -0.04
C ARG A 176 -19.53 7.70 -0.40
N ARG A 177 -20.63 7.22 0.19
CA ARG A 177 -21.26 5.93 -0.19
C ARG A 177 -22.06 5.99 -1.49
N VAL A 178 -22.31 7.19 -2.02
CA VAL A 178 -23.17 7.46 -3.19
C VAL A 178 -22.35 7.88 -4.41
N LYS A 179 -21.13 7.33 -4.60
CA LYS A 179 -20.42 7.46 -5.89
C LYS A 179 -19.75 6.16 -6.24
#